data_ef9a8105e44bf4f895109f5904c53fa9
#
_entry.id   ef9a8105e44bf4f895109f5904c53fa9
#
_cell.length_a   1.000
_cell.length_b   1.000
_cell.length_c   1.000
_cell.angle_alpha   90.00
_cell.angle_beta   90.00
_cell.angle_gamma   90.00
#
_symmetry.space_group_name_H-M   'P 1'
#
loop_
_entity.id
_entity.type
_entity.pdbx_description
1 polymer ?
#
loop_
_entity_poly.entity_id
_entity_poly.type
_entity_poly.pdbx_seq_one_letter_code
_entity_poly.pdbx_strand_id
1 'polypeptide(L)'
;VRKRPGMYIGSVSTKGLNHLIYEIVDNAVDEHLAGFCTEIHVTLEKDGSATISDNGRGVPVGMHAKGVSAERIVYTTLHAGGKFDDSAYKTSGGLHGVGSSVVNALSAYMDVQVSRDGYIHHDRYERGIPVIELEDGLLPTIGKTRKTGTKVNFLPDDTIFEKTKFKAEEVKSRMHETTYLNPNLTIIFEDLRGAEPEHIVYHEPDGILGFIRELNAKKESVHEPVYFK
;
A
#
# COMPACT_ATOMS: atom_id res chain seq x y z
N VAL A 1 -13.57 -8.41 -10.85
CA VAL A 1 -12.60 -8.87 -9.83
C VAL A 1 -13.21 -9.97 -8.98
N ARG A 2 -14.27 -9.72 -8.21
CA ARG A 2 -14.91 -10.64 -7.23
C ARG A 2 -15.32 -12.01 -7.79
N LYS A 3 -15.70 -12.10 -9.09
CA LYS A 3 -16.06 -13.40 -9.72
C LYS A 3 -14.87 -14.33 -9.96
N ARG A 4 -13.66 -13.78 -10.09
CA ARG A 4 -12.41 -14.53 -10.36
C ARG A 4 -11.23 -13.87 -9.67
N PRO A 5 -11.19 -13.85 -8.33
CA PRO A 5 -10.16 -13.12 -7.58
C PRO A 5 -8.75 -13.65 -7.86
N GLY A 6 -8.59 -14.96 -8.02
CA GLY A 6 -7.30 -15.59 -8.31
C GLY A 6 -6.59 -15.07 -9.58
N MET A 7 -7.34 -14.51 -10.54
CA MET A 7 -6.75 -13.88 -11.74
C MET A 7 -5.96 -12.59 -11.42
N TYR A 8 -6.26 -11.94 -10.28
CA TYR A 8 -5.67 -10.66 -9.89
C TYR A 8 -4.64 -10.82 -8.76
N ILE A 9 -4.90 -11.71 -7.81
CA ILE A 9 -4.05 -11.90 -6.62
C ILE A 9 -3.40 -13.29 -6.56
N GLY A 10 -3.49 -14.07 -7.63
CA GLY A 10 -2.89 -15.39 -7.76
C GLY A 10 -3.64 -16.50 -7.04
N SER A 11 -4.18 -16.28 -5.85
CA SER A 11 -4.98 -17.26 -5.09
C SER A 11 -5.88 -16.55 -4.08
N VAL A 12 -6.86 -17.28 -3.52
CA VAL A 12 -7.69 -16.82 -2.37
C VAL A 12 -7.19 -17.38 -1.03
N SER A 13 -6.01 -18.00 -1.02
CA SER A 13 -5.34 -18.48 0.18
C SER A 13 -4.68 -17.31 0.96
N THR A 14 -4.02 -17.63 2.09
CA THR A 14 -3.26 -16.64 2.89
C THR A 14 -2.23 -15.87 2.05
N LYS A 15 -1.61 -16.50 1.03
CA LYS A 15 -0.68 -15.83 0.13
C LYS A 15 -1.35 -14.72 -0.67
N GLY A 16 -2.50 -14.98 -1.27
CA GLY A 16 -3.28 -13.96 -1.97
C GLY A 16 -3.87 -12.92 -1.02
N LEU A 17 -4.21 -13.31 0.22
CA LEU A 17 -4.64 -12.38 1.25
C LEU A 17 -3.54 -11.35 1.60
N ASN A 18 -2.31 -11.80 1.88
CA ASN A 18 -1.19 -10.91 2.17
C ASN A 18 -0.85 -10.02 0.97
N HIS A 19 -1.10 -10.49 -0.25
CA HIS A 19 -0.88 -9.71 -1.47
C HIS A 19 -1.70 -8.41 -1.50
N LEU A 20 -2.87 -8.36 -0.84
CA LEU A 20 -3.64 -7.12 -0.71
C LEU A 20 -2.85 -6.01 0.00
N ILE A 21 -2.08 -6.37 1.04
CA ILE A 21 -1.20 -5.41 1.73
C ILE A 21 -0.10 -4.94 0.76
N TYR A 22 0.50 -5.87 0.03
CA TYR A 22 1.61 -5.55 -0.88
C TYR A 22 1.19 -4.59 -1.99
N GLU A 23 -0.02 -4.74 -2.54
CA GLU A 23 -0.55 -3.84 -3.57
C GLU A 23 -0.70 -2.38 -3.06
N ILE A 24 -1.11 -2.18 -1.83
CA ILE A 24 -1.21 -0.83 -1.25
C ILE A 24 0.18 -0.28 -0.89
N VAL A 25 1.08 -1.11 -0.37
CA VAL A 25 2.47 -0.72 -0.08
C VAL A 25 3.21 -0.34 -1.37
N ASP A 26 3.01 -1.09 -2.45
CA ASP A 26 3.67 -0.82 -3.74
C ASP A 26 3.28 0.57 -4.30
N ASN A 27 2.04 1.05 -4.07
CA ASN A 27 1.67 2.42 -4.42
C ASN A 27 2.46 3.47 -3.62
N ALA A 28 2.71 3.22 -2.34
CA ALA A 28 3.53 4.10 -1.51
C ALA A 28 5.01 4.03 -1.89
N VAL A 29 5.50 2.86 -2.32
CA VAL A 29 6.85 2.70 -2.89
C VAL A 29 6.97 3.46 -4.21
N ASP A 30 5.95 3.46 -5.05
CA ASP A 30 5.94 4.28 -6.28
C ASP A 30 6.07 5.79 -5.96
N GLU A 31 5.40 6.30 -4.91
CA GLU A 31 5.60 7.66 -4.40
C GLU A 31 7.03 7.89 -3.88
N HIS A 32 7.66 6.87 -3.27
CA HIS A 32 9.05 6.93 -2.86
C HIS A 32 9.99 7.02 -4.08
N LEU A 33 9.79 6.18 -5.08
CA LEU A 33 10.60 6.19 -6.31
C LEU A 33 10.43 7.50 -7.09
N ALA A 34 9.26 8.13 -6.98
CA ALA A 34 9.02 9.48 -7.51
C ALA A 34 9.67 10.60 -6.67
N GLY A 35 10.27 10.28 -5.51
CA GLY A 35 10.99 11.22 -4.64
C GLY A 35 10.14 11.95 -3.62
N PHE A 36 8.90 11.52 -3.37
CA PHE A 36 7.96 12.24 -2.49
C PHE A 36 7.65 11.51 -1.18
N CYS A 37 7.86 10.21 -1.09
CA CYS A 37 7.61 9.42 0.12
C CYS A 37 8.93 8.96 0.75
N THR A 38 9.05 9.06 2.06
CA THR A 38 10.20 8.60 2.84
C THR A 38 9.84 7.61 3.93
N GLU A 39 8.54 7.50 4.25
CA GLU A 39 8.07 6.67 5.36
C GLU A 39 6.72 6.03 5.03
N ILE A 40 6.63 4.73 5.28
CA ILE A 40 5.42 3.92 5.14
C ILE A 40 5.14 3.22 6.46
N HIS A 41 3.90 3.27 6.93
CA HIS A 41 3.43 2.51 8.08
C HIS A 41 2.52 1.37 7.60
N VAL A 42 2.72 0.18 8.13
CA VAL A 42 1.90 -1.01 7.88
C VAL A 42 1.45 -1.57 9.21
N THR A 43 0.17 -1.50 9.50
CA THR A 43 -0.42 -1.95 10.77
C THR A 43 -1.43 -3.07 10.55
N LEU A 44 -1.27 -4.17 11.25
CA LEU A 44 -2.28 -5.23 11.36
C LEU A 44 -3.15 -4.95 12.58
N GLU A 45 -4.41 -4.61 12.32
CA GLU A 45 -5.34 -4.13 13.34
C GLU A 45 -5.99 -5.27 14.13
N LYS A 46 -6.47 -4.96 15.34
CA LYS A 46 -7.13 -5.93 16.22
C LYS A 46 -8.41 -6.55 15.66
N ASP A 47 -9.11 -5.80 14.80
CA ASP A 47 -10.34 -6.24 14.15
C ASP A 47 -10.10 -7.13 12.92
N GLY A 48 -8.83 -7.38 12.56
CA GLY A 48 -8.43 -8.16 11.40
C GLY A 48 -8.25 -7.34 10.12
N SER A 49 -8.48 -6.03 10.17
CA SER A 49 -8.16 -5.12 9.06
C SER A 49 -6.66 -4.85 8.99
N ALA A 50 -6.21 -4.27 7.88
CA ALA A 50 -4.88 -3.72 7.72
C ALA A 50 -4.94 -2.23 7.40
N THR A 51 -4.03 -1.45 8.00
CA THR A 51 -3.85 -0.03 7.71
C THR A 51 -2.49 0.19 7.07
N ILE A 52 -2.46 0.83 5.93
CA ILE A 52 -1.22 1.29 5.28
C ILE A 52 -1.31 2.81 5.14
N SER A 53 -0.27 3.52 5.57
CA SER A 53 -0.18 4.96 5.38
C SER A 53 1.22 5.37 4.94
N ASP A 54 1.29 6.39 4.10
CA ASP A 54 2.52 6.98 3.60
C ASP A 54 2.55 8.50 3.84
N ASN A 55 3.73 9.09 3.73
CA ASN A 55 3.94 10.53 3.80
C ASN A 55 4.24 11.16 2.42
N GLY A 56 3.77 10.53 1.33
CA GLY A 56 3.90 11.03 -0.02
C GLY A 56 3.00 12.25 -0.31
N ARG A 57 2.75 12.54 -1.59
CA ARG A 57 1.90 13.68 -2.00
C ARG A 57 0.41 13.50 -1.68
N GLY A 58 -0.01 12.28 -1.42
CA GLY A 58 -1.42 11.87 -1.40
C GLY A 58 -1.98 11.63 -2.80
N VAL A 59 -2.87 10.67 -2.93
CA VAL A 59 -3.60 10.38 -4.18
C VAL A 59 -4.29 11.65 -4.69
N PRO A 60 -4.31 11.93 -6.01
CA PRO A 60 -5.03 13.08 -6.55
C PRO A 60 -6.51 13.05 -6.18
N VAL A 61 -7.04 14.16 -5.66
CA VAL A 61 -8.42 14.31 -5.17
C VAL A 61 -9.25 15.27 -6.03
N GLY A 62 -8.60 15.94 -6.98
CA GLY A 62 -9.26 16.88 -7.89
C GLY A 62 -10.27 16.20 -8.82
N MET A 63 -11.02 17.04 -9.56
CA MET A 63 -12.02 16.58 -10.51
C MET A 63 -11.36 15.79 -11.66
N HIS A 64 -11.81 14.57 -11.89
CA HIS A 64 -11.44 13.79 -13.06
C HIS A 64 -12.37 14.09 -14.24
N ALA A 65 -11.92 13.82 -15.48
CA ALA A 65 -12.71 14.03 -16.70
C ALA A 65 -14.07 13.30 -16.72
N LYS A 66 -14.25 12.30 -15.87
CA LYS A 66 -15.51 11.57 -15.69
C LYS A 66 -16.51 12.28 -14.73
N GLY A 67 -16.20 13.48 -14.23
CA GLY A 67 -17.05 14.25 -13.35
C GLY A 67 -17.09 13.76 -11.89
N VAL A 68 -16.09 13.01 -11.46
CA VAL A 68 -15.93 12.53 -10.09
C VAL A 68 -14.48 12.76 -9.61
N SER A 69 -14.23 12.69 -8.31
CA SER A 69 -12.88 12.78 -7.75
C SER A 69 -11.93 11.77 -8.39
N ALA A 70 -10.70 12.19 -8.69
CA ALA A 70 -9.66 11.32 -9.24
C ALA A 70 -9.34 10.15 -8.30
N GLU A 71 -9.38 10.36 -6.99
CA GLU A 71 -9.23 9.31 -5.99
C GLU A 71 -10.25 8.19 -6.23
N ARG A 72 -11.54 8.50 -6.39
CA ARG A 72 -12.59 7.50 -6.64
C ARG A 72 -12.34 6.68 -7.90
N ILE A 73 -11.74 7.27 -8.93
CA ILE A 73 -11.36 6.55 -10.15
C ILE A 73 -10.23 5.55 -9.85
N VAL A 74 -9.22 5.93 -9.04
CA VAL A 74 -8.11 5.05 -8.64
C VAL A 74 -8.63 3.80 -7.92
N TYR A 75 -9.57 3.96 -7.01
CA TYR A 75 -10.05 2.84 -6.19
C TYR A 75 -11.22 2.06 -6.80
N THR A 76 -11.87 2.55 -7.86
CA THR A 76 -13.03 1.87 -8.47
C THR A 76 -12.82 1.41 -9.91
N THR A 77 -11.78 1.88 -10.60
CA THR A 77 -11.57 1.56 -12.01
C THR A 77 -10.28 0.75 -12.20
N LEU A 78 -10.39 -0.41 -12.86
CA LEU A 78 -9.21 -1.19 -13.24
C LEU A 78 -8.33 -0.40 -14.22
N HIS A 79 -7.00 -0.50 -14.06
CA HIS A 79 -6.00 0.22 -14.87
C HIS A 79 -6.06 1.76 -14.78
N ALA A 80 -6.64 2.32 -13.73
CA ALA A 80 -6.69 3.77 -13.54
C ALA A 80 -5.38 4.36 -12.95
N GLY A 81 -4.61 3.57 -12.21
CA GLY A 81 -3.45 4.03 -11.44
C GLY A 81 -2.22 4.44 -12.27
N GLY A 82 -2.17 4.12 -13.56
CA GLY A 82 -0.98 4.34 -14.41
C GLY A 82 -1.01 5.60 -15.29
N LYS A 83 -2.02 6.47 -15.19
CA LYS A 83 -2.26 7.52 -16.20
C LYS A 83 -2.45 8.94 -15.67
N PHE A 84 -2.11 9.22 -14.41
CA PHE A 84 -2.31 10.57 -13.88
C PHE A 84 -1.17 11.55 -14.17
N ASP A 85 0.02 11.03 -14.55
CA ASP A 85 1.14 11.89 -14.99
C ASP A 85 2.15 11.05 -15.79
N ASP A 86 2.16 11.17 -17.11
CA ASP A 86 3.06 10.45 -18.02
C ASP A 86 4.56 10.78 -17.81
N SER A 87 4.86 11.82 -17.01
CA SER A 87 6.23 12.29 -16.77
C SER A 87 6.86 11.79 -15.46
N ALA A 88 6.06 11.40 -14.46
CA ALA A 88 6.54 11.13 -13.10
C ALA A 88 6.87 9.64 -12.84
N TYR A 89 6.27 8.70 -13.56
CA TYR A 89 6.40 7.26 -13.29
C TYR A 89 7.12 6.52 -14.42
N LYS A 90 8.40 6.83 -14.64
CA LYS A 90 9.24 6.07 -15.61
C LYS A 90 9.58 4.65 -15.16
N THR A 91 9.43 4.36 -13.88
CA THR A 91 9.59 3.02 -13.27
C THR A 91 8.54 2.85 -12.19
N SER A 92 7.48 2.08 -12.44
CA SER A 92 6.53 1.71 -11.41
C SER A 92 6.88 0.33 -10.84
N GLY A 93 6.91 0.18 -9.51
CA GLY A 93 7.06 -1.10 -8.83
C GLY A 93 5.81 -1.97 -8.96
N GLY A 94 4.66 -1.36 -9.17
CA GLY A 94 3.38 -2.05 -9.39
C GLY A 94 3.22 -2.49 -10.84
N LEU A 95 3.26 -3.80 -11.09
CA LEU A 95 3.28 -4.42 -12.42
C LEU A 95 2.07 -4.10 -13.31
N HIS A 96 0.94 -3.59 -12.79
CA HIS A 96 -0.30 -3.54 -13.58
C HIS A 96 -1.22 -2.32 -13.35
N GLY A 97 -0.95 -1.42 -12.39
CA GLY A 97 -1.83 -0.25 -12.11
C GLY A 97 -3.27 -0.62 -11.71
N VAL A 98 -3.48 -1.85 -11.24
CA VAL A 98 -4.80 -2.40 -10.87
C VAL A 98 -4.96 -2.62 -9.37
N GLY A 99 -3.89 -2.52 -8.61
CA GLY A 99 -3.81 -2.96 -7.21
C GLY A 99 -4.88 -2.36 -6.32
N SER A 100 -4.99 -1.04 -6.24
CA SER A 100 -5.94 -0.36 -5.35
C SER A 100 -7.39 -0.75 -5.60
N SER A 101 -7.82 -0.80 -6.86
CA SER A 101 -9.20 -1.18 -7.22
C SER A 101 -9.48 -2.67 -6.99
N VAL A 102 -8.46 -3.52 -7.11
CA VAL A 102 -8.55 -4.95 -6.78
C VAL A 102 -8.69 -5.15 -5.29
N VAL A 103 -7.84 -4.49 -4.46
CA VAL A 103 -7.95 -4.56 -2.99
C VAL A 103 -9.33 -4.08 -2.54
N ASN A 104 -9.80 -2.94 -3.06
CA ASN A 104 -11.14 -2.44 -2.77
C ASN A 104 -12.23 -3.46 -3.10
N ALA A 105 -12.21 -4.04 -4.29
CA ALA A 105 -13.20 -5.03 -4.72
C ALA A 105 -13.20 -6.32 -3.88
N LEU A 106 -12.06 -6.71 -3.28
CA LEU A 106 -11.87 -7.93 -2.49
C LEU A 106 -11.98 -7.67 -0.97
N SER A 107 -12.28 -6.46 -0.57
CA SER A 107 -12.49 -6.08 0.84
C SER A 107 -13.96 -5.98 1.19
N ALA A 108 -14.33 -6.34 2.41
CA ALA A 108 -15.65 -6.11 2.97
C ALA A 108 -15.90 -4.59 3.08
N TYR A 109 -14.88 -3.85 3.54
CA TYR A 109 -14.84 -2.40 3.44
C TYR A 109 -13.41 -1.91 3.16
N MET A 110 -13.31 -0.72 2.61
CA MET A 110 -12.08 0.07 2.50
C MET A 110 -12.39 1.52 2.86
N ASP A 111 -11.56 2.08 3.72
CA ASP A 111 -11.61 3.48 4.17
C ASP A 111 -10.33 4.18 3.71
N VAL A 112 -10.48 5.29 2.99
CA VAL A 112 -9.36 6.03 2.40
C VAL A 112 -9.38 7.47 2.91
N GLN A 113 -8.25 7.90 3.46
CA GLN A 113 -8.02 9.29 3.85
C GLN A 113 -6.82 9.83 3.08
N VAL A 114 -7.03 10.94 2.41
CA VAL A 114 -5.98 11.61 1.63
C VAL A 114 -5.71 12.97 2.24
N SER A 115 -4.51 13.15 2.77
CA SER A 115 -3.99 14.42 3.24
C SER A 115 -3.34 15.15 2.07
N ARG A 116 -4.03 16.16 1.53
CA ARG A 116 -3.60 16.92 0.37
C ARG A 116 -4.22 18.32 0.35
N ASP A 117 -3.49 19.28 -0.19
CA ASP A 117 -3.96 20.67 -0.39
C ASP A 117 -4.51 21.33 0.89
N GLY A 118 -3.95 20.97 2.05
CA GLY A 118 -4.29 21.54 3.36
C GLY A 118 -5.48 20.86 4.05
N TYR A 119 -6.07 19.82 3.45
CA TYR A 119 -7.23 19.12 3.96
C TYR A 119 -7.03 17.61 4.01
N ILE A 120 -7.85 16.94 4.83
CA ILE A 120 -8.00 15.49 4.85
C ILE A 120 -9.30 15.17 4.11
N HIS A 121 -9.16 14.62 2.90
CA HIS A 121 -10.27 14.13 2.09
C HIS A 121 -10.58 12.68 2.50
N HIS A 122 -11.85 12.29 2.47
CA HIS A 122 -12.29 10.98 2.94
C HIS A 122 -13.20 10.32 1.92
N ASP A 123 -12.92 9.05 1.61
CA ASP A 123 -13.83 8.17 0.90
C ASP A 123 -13.93 6.81 1.63
N ARG A 124 -15.04 6.11 1.38
CA ARG A 124 -15.30 4.79 1.93
C ARG A 124 -16.02 3.94 0.92
N TYR A 125 -15.65 2.67 0.93
CA TYR A 125 -16.19 1.67 0.02
C TYR A 125 -16.64 0.43 0.80
N GLU A 126 -17.69 -0.22 0.30
CA GLU A 126 -18.13 -1.54 0.76
C GLU A 126 -18.17 -2.49 -0.43
N ARG A 127 -17.34 -3.54 -0.38
CA ARG A 127 -17.17 -4.52 -1.47
C ARG A 127 -16.93 -3.87 -2.85
N GLY A 128 -16.10 -2.83 -2.87
CA GLY A 128 -15.74 -2.08 -4.07
C GLY A 128 -16.72 -1.01 -4.49
N ILE A 129 -17.82 -0.81 -3.76
CA ILE A 129 -18.86 0.18 -4.07
C ILE A 129 -18.68 1.39 -3.14
N PRO A 130 -18.54 2.62 -3.66
CA PRO A 130 -18.44 3.82 -2.84
C PRO A 130 -19.73 4.06 -2.07
N VAL A 131 -19.61 4.42 -0.79
CA VAL A 131 -20.74 4.70 0.11
C VAL A 131 -20.79 6.16 0.59
N ILE A 132 -19.73 6.94 0.34
CA ILE A 132 -19.70 8.38 0.61
C ILE A 132 -20.29 9.13 -0.58
N GLU A 133 -21.20 10.06 -0.32
CA GLU A 133 -21.71 10.96 -1.34
C GLU A 133 -20.66 12.04 -1.67
N LEU A 134 -20.53 12.34 -2.97
CA LEU A 134 -19.67 13.42 -3.42
C LEU A 134 -20.42 14.75 -3.39
N GLU A 135 -19.73 15.80 -2.98
CA GLU A 135 -20.21 17.19 -3.06
C GLU A 135 -19.69 17.80 -4.37
N ASP A 136 -20.60 18.09 -5.31
CA ASP A 136 -20.23 18.57 -6.65
C ASP A 136 -19.15 17.70 -7.36
N GLY A 137 -19.20 16.39 -7.16
CA GLY A 137 -18.27 15.44 -7.73
C GLY A 137 -16.94 15.30 -6.97
N LEU A 138 -16.73 16.03 -5.88
CA LEU A 138 -15.54 16.00 -5.05
C LEU A 138 -15.77 15.27 -3.72
N LEU A 139 -14.70 14.75 -3.12
CA LEU A 139 -14.75 14.11 -1.81
C LEU A 139 -14.98 15.13 -0.71
N PRO A 140 -15.77 14.79 0.33
CA PRO A 140 -15.88 15.61 1.53
C PRO A 140 -14.54 15.66 2.27
N THR A 141 -14.32 16.74 3.01
CA THR A 141 -13.17 16.90 3.89
C THR A 141 -13.57 16.71 5.34
N ILE A 142 -12.76 15.95 6.10
CA ILE A 142 -13.01 15.65 7.52
C ILE A 142 -12.11 16.45 8.47
N GLY A 143 -11.20 17.26 7.93
CA GLY A 143 -10.31 18.10 8.73
C GLY A 143 -9.29 18.86 7.91
N LYS A 144 -8.54 19.75 8.59
CA LYS A 144 -7.37 20.45 8.04
C LYS A 144 -6.10 19.76 8.46
N THR A 145 -5.08 19.79 7.59
CA THR A 145 -3.77 19.21 7.87
C THR A 145 -2.66 20.02 7.21
N ARG A 146 -1.45 19.95 7.78
CA ARG A 146 -0.22 20.44 7.14
C ARG A 146 0.60 19.28 6.56
N LYS A 147 0.18 18.04 6.82
CA LYS A 147 0.84 16.84 6.30
C LYS A 147 0.27 16.50 4.93
N THR A 148 1.02 15.72 4.17
CA THR A 148 0.57 15.06 2.94
C THR A 148 0.69 13.56 3.09
N GLY A 149 -0.03 12.79 2.28
CA GLY A 149 0.03 11.34 2.25
C GLY A 149 -1.32 10.69 2.05
N THR A 150 -1.28 9.37 1.91
CA THR A 150 -2.47 8.54 1.79
C THR A 150 -2.52 7.55 2.95
N LYS A 151 -3.69 7.33 3.52
CA LYS A 151 -3.96 6.30 4.51
C LYS A 151 -5.12 5.44 4.02
N VAL A 152 -4.87 4.14 3.90
CA VAL A 152 -5.85 3.13 3.50
C VAL A 152 -6.01 2.13 4.63
N ASN A 153 -7.23 1.96 5.12
CA ASN A 153 -7.61 0.85 5.99
C ASN A 153 -8.57 -0.05 5.25
N PHE A 154 -8.37 -1.36 5.27
CA PHE A 154 -9.27 -2.30 4.61
C PHE A 154 -9.42 -3.61 5.40
N LEU A 155 -10.60 -4.17 5.34
CA LEU A 155 -10.92 -5.48 5.92
C LEU A 155 -11.18 -6.47 4.77
N PRO A 156 -10.39 -7.55 4.64
CA PRO A 156 -10.65 -8.58 3.61
C PRO A 156 -12.05 -9.18 3.74
N ASP A 157 -12.68 -9.47 2.59
CA ASP A 157 -14.04 -10.03 2.57
C ASP A 157 -13.99 -11.54 2.81
N ASP A 158 -14.59 -11.99 3.90
CA ASP A 158 -14.69 -13.40 4.32
C ASP A 158 -15.57 -14.26 3.38
N THR A 159 -16.34 -13.64 2.51
CA THR A 159 -17.09 -14.34 1.46
C THR A 159 -16.22 -14.72 0.26
N ILE A 160 -14.98 -14.20 0.20
CA ILE A 160 -14.02 -14.47 -0.89
C ILE A 160 -12.84 -15.29 -0.38
N PHE A 161 -12.29 -14.93 0.78
CA PHE A 161 -11.12 -15.57 1.35
C PHE A 161 -11.53 -16.68 2.32
N GLU A 162 -10.96 -17.87 2.19
CA GLU A 162 -11.18 -18.97 3.13
C GLU A 162 -10.69 -18.63 4.55
N LYS A 163 -9.64 -17.81 4.64
CA LYS A 163 -9.07 -17.30 5.88
C LYS A 163 -8.75 -15.83 5.69
N THR A 164 -9.20 -14.99 6.63
CA THR A 164 -8.99 -13.53 6.60
C THR A 164 -7.90 -13.06 7.56
N LYS A 165 -7.13 -13.99 8.16
CA LYS A 165 -6.04 -13.65 9.07
C LYS A 165 -4.73 -13.50 8.31
N PHE A 166 -4.20 -12.28 8.24
CA PHE A 166 -2.89 -11.97 7.70
C PHE A 166 -1.78 -12.72 8.44
N LYS A 167 -0.77 -13.18 7.70
CA LYS A 167 0.39 -13.87 8.24
C LYS A 167 1.53 -12.86 8.43
N ALA A 168 1.70 -12.38 9.66
CA ALA A 168 2.63 -11.32 10.02
C ALA A 168 4.06 -11.58 9.55
N GLU A 169 4.57 -12.81 9.72
CA GLU A 169 5.95 -13.16 9.34
C GLU A 169 6.21 -12.95 7.83
N GLU A 170 5.25 -13.29 6.97
CA GLU A 170 5.38 -13.07 5.54
C GLU A 170 5.32 -11.58 5.18
N VAL A 171 4.44 -10.82 5.87
CA VAL A 171 4.36 -9.36 5.70
C VAL A 171 5.66 -8.70 6.14
N LYS A 172 6.20 -9.06 7.32
CA LYS A 172 7.47 -8.55 7.84
C LYS A 172 8.63 -8.82 6.88
N SER A 173 8.75 -10.05 6.39
CA SER A 173 9.79 -10.42 5.42
C SER A 173 9.69 -9.55 4.17
N ARG A 174 8.50 -9.38 3.61
CA ARG A 174 8.29 -8.53 2.43
C ARG A 174 8.62 -7.07 2.69
N MET A 175 8.26 -6.50 3.86
CA MET A 175 8.59 -5.12 4.22
C MET A 175 10.11 -4.92 4.34
N HIS A 176 10.80 -5.86 4.97
CA HIS A 176 12.25 -5.83 5.09
C HIS A 176 12.95 -5.90 3.71
N GLU A 177 12.55 -6.85 2.87
CA GLU A 177 13.06 -6.96 1.49
C GLU A 177 12.84 -5.66 0.70
N THR A 178 11.69 -5.01 0.88
CA THR A 178 11.36 -3.74 0.21
C THR A 178 12.34 -2.63 0.61
N THR A 179 12.76 -2.55 1.88
CA THR A 179 13.72 -1.53 2.32
C THR A 179 15.15 -1.79 1.79
N TYR A 180 15.56 -3.02 1.60
CA TYR A 180 16.83 -3.32 0.91
C TYR A 180 16.85 -2.86 -0.54
N LEU A 181 15.71 -2.91 -1.22
CA LEU A 181 15.58 -2.42 -2.60
C LEU A 181 15.44 -0.89 -2.66
N ASN A 182 15.09 -0.24 -1.55
CA ASN A 182 14.84 1.20 -1.44
C ASN A 182 15.59 1.79 -0.22
N PRO A 183 16.91 2.04 -0.31
CA PRO A 183 17.77 2.36 0.85
C PRO A 183 17.38 3.59 1.66
N ASN A 184 16.65 4.54 1.06
CA ASN A 184 16.22 5.78 1.71
C ASN A 184 14.77 5.71 2.24
N LEU A 185 14.15 4.54 2.13
CA LEU A 185 12.79 4.30 2.61
C LEU A 185 12.82 3.73 4.02
N THR A 186 11.98 4.23 4.89
CA THR A 186 11.68 3.64 6.20
C THR A 186 10.30 3.00 6.15
N ILE A 187 10.19 1.74 6.58
CA ILE A 187 8.90 1.05 6.76
C ILE A 187 8.75 0.70 8.22
N ILE A 188 7.66 1.16 8.82
CA ILE A 188 7.29 0.88 10.21
C ILE A 188 6.17 -0.17 10.17
N PHE A 189 6.44 -1.32 10.75
CA PHE A 189 5.46 -2.41 10.86
C PHE A 189 4.95 -2.51 12.29
N GLU A 190 3.63 -2.65 12.44
CA GLU A 190 2.96 -2.86 13.72
C GLU A 190 1.98 -4.03 13.61
N ASP A 191 2.02 -4.95 14.58
CA ASP A 191 0.98 -5.97 14.75
C ASP A 191 0.28 -5.75 16.10
N LEU A 192 -0.95 -5.25 16.05
CA LEU A 192 -1.75 -4.92 17.24
C LEU A 192 -2.66 -6.06 17.69
N ARG A 193 -2.63 -7.22 17.01
CA ARG A 193 -3.55 -8.35 17.24
C ARG A 193 -3.21 -9.17 18.46
N GLY A 194 -1.94 -9.18 18.88
CA GLY A 194 -1.48 -9.88 20.06
C GLY A 194 -1.84 -9.18 21.38
N ALA A 195 -1.56 -9.83 22.51
CA ALA A 195 -1.69 -9.23 23.84
C ALA A 195 -0.70 -8.07 24.02
N GLU A 196 0.49 -8.23 23.47
CA GLU A 196 1.51 -7.17 23.39
C GLU A 196 1.66 -6.77 21.92
N PRO A 197 1.55 -5.46 21.59
CA PRO A 197 1.80 -4.96 20.24
C PRO A 197 3.26 -5.20 19.83
N GLU A 198 3.45 -5.70 18.61
CA GLU A 198 4.77 -5.77 17.98
C GLU A 198 5.01 -4.48 17.19
N HIS A 199 6.21 -3.90 17.30
CA HIS A 199 6.61 -2.70 16.56
C HIS A 199 8.03 -2.91 16.01
N ILE A 200 8.20 -2.81 14.70
CA ILE A 200 9.47 -2.99 14.01
C ILE A 200 9.69 -1.84 13.03
N VAL A 201 10.90 -1.30 13.02
CA VAL A 201 11.34 -0.29 12.05
C VAL A 201 12.35 -0.91 11.11
N TYR A 202 12.04 -0.94 9.82
CA TYR A 202 12.96 -1.36 8.76
C TYR A 202 13.51 -0.12 8.06
N HIS A 203 14.84 -0.02 8.03
CA HIS A 203 15.56 1.02 7.30
C HIS A 203 16.94 0.49 6.94
N GLU A 204 17.22 0.32 5.66
CA GLU A 204 18.41 -0.38 5.17
C GLU A 204 19.25 0.54 4.25
N PRO A 205 20.02 1.48 4.83
CA PRO A 205 20.77 2.47 4.05
C PRO A 205 21.84 1.85 3.14
N ASP A 206 22.34 0.67 3.50
CA ASP A 206 23.31 -0.09 2.68
C ASP A 206 22.65 -0.84 1.51
N GLY A 207 21.31 -0.88 1.47
CA GLY A 207 20.52 -1.47 0.39
C GLY A 207 20.89 -2.93 0.08
N ILE A 208 21.00 -3.26 -1.19
CA ILE A 208 21.31 -4.62 -1.66
C ILE A 208 22.65 -5.14 -1.09
N LEU A 209 23.61 -4.26 -0.84
CA LEU A 209 24.89 -4.66 -0.24
C LEU A 209 24.70 -5.12 1.22
N GLY A 210 23.83 -4.43 1.97
CA GLY A 210 23.41 -4.83 3.32
C GLY A 210 22.74 -6.20 3.31
N PHE A 211 21.82 -6.42 2.36
CA PHE A 211 21.14 -7.70 2.17
C PHE A 211 22.12 -8.87 1.92
N ILE A 212 23.09 -8.67 1.02
CA ILE A 212 24.13 -9.69 0.76
C ILE A 212 24.97 -9.97 2.00
N ARG A 213 25.33 -8.95 2.78
CA ARG A 213 26.07 -9.12 4.05
C ARG A 213 25.27 -9.92 5.06
N GLU A 214 23.96 -9.64 5.20
CA GLU A 214 23.10 -10.41 6.09
C GLU A 214 22.97 -11.87 5.67
N LEU A 215 22.75 -12.16 4.39
CA LEU A 215 22.72 -13.53 3.87
C LEU A 215 24.01 -14.32 4.12
N ASN A 216 25.15 -13.63 4.15
CA ASN A 216 26.46 -14.20 4.37
C ASN A 216 26.90 -14.22 5.84
N ALA A 217 26.18 -13.53 6.75
CA ALA A 217 26.59 -13.37 8.16
C ALA A 217 26.82 -14.67 8.92
N LYS A 218 26.20 -15.77 8.48
CA LYS A 218 26.35 -17.13 9.07
C LYS A 218 27.15 -18.08 8.17
N LYS A 219 27.83 -17.57 7.13
CA LYS A 219 28.58 -18.35 6.16
C LYS A 219 30.04 -17.87 6.13
N GLU A 220 30.95 -18.76 5.83
CA GLU A 220 32.35 -18.39 5.57
C GLU A 220 32.43 -17.77 4.18
N SER A 221 32.74 -16.48 4.13
CA SER A 221 32.76 -15.69 2.88
C SER A 221 34.13 -15.84 2.24
N VAL A 222 34.20 -16.13 0.95
CA VAL A 222 35.47 -16.27 0.21
C VAL A 222 36.12 -14.90 -0.03
N HIS A 223 35.28 -13.84 -0.20
CA HIS A 223 35.72 -12.45 -0.32
C HIS A 223 34.56 -11.49 0.06
N GLU A 224 34.85 -10.24 0.27
CA GLU A 224 33.86 -9.19 0.50
C GLU A 224 32.93 -9.04 -0.71
N PRO A 225 31.63 -8.75 -0.49
CA PRO A 225 30.69 -8.51 -1.58
C PRO A 225 31.15 -7.37 -2.50
N VAL A 226 31.12 -7.60 -3.81
CA VAL A 226 31.45 -6.59 -4.82
C VAL A 226 30.15 -6.08 -5.44
N TYR A 227 29.99 -4.76 -5.45
CA TYR A 227 28.81 -4.10 -6.00
C TYR A 227 29.19 -3.21 -7.18
N PHE A 228 28.50 -3.37 -8.30
CA PHE A 228 28.62 -2.53 -9.48
C PHE A 228 27.30 -1.77 -9.70
N LYS A 229 27.40 -0.46 -9.94
CA LYS A 229 26.29 0.38 -10.39
C LYS A 229 26.27 0.46 -11.90
#